data_b3e54501d42bd6b0594e9964bb1d563d
#
_entry.id   b3e54501d42bd6b0594e9964bb1d563d
#
_cell.length_a   1.000
_cell.length_b   1.000
_cell.length_c   1.000
_cell.angle_alpha   90.00
_cell.angle_beta   90.00
_cell.angle_gamma   90.00
#
_symmetry.space_group_name_H-M   'P 1'
#
loop_
_entity.id
_entity.type
_entity.pdbx_description
1 polymer ?
#
loop_
_entity_poly.entity_id
_entity_poly.type
_entity_poly.pdbx_seq_one_letter_code
_entity_poly.pdbx_strand_id
1 'polypeptide(L)'
;TGSVGVVTINMPRIAYRSDTPEEFYRRLDRVMDISARSLHTKREVITKLLNEGLYPYTKSYLGTFDNHFSTLGLLGMNEVGLNAKWLGGSMVDEKTQAFTKEVLNHMKERLADYQEQYGDLYNLEATPAESTSYRLAKHDKKYYPDIRTSGEDSDTPYYTNSSHLPVGYTTDIFDALDIQDELQTLYTSGTVFHAFLGEKLPNWQSAAKLVKVIAENYRLPYYTMSPTYSVCKTHGYISGEHFTCPACGEKAEVYSRITGYYRPVQNWNEGKTQEYKDRKEYRVETSCLKREGAAGSPVTVNAGELEEKAEQGPVVKKYLFTTKTCPNCRIAKEFLKNEEYQVIDAEEQADLVKKYGVMQAPTFVVDNGGSPEVYVNAASIRKYAETAN
;
A
#
# COMPACT_ATOMS: atom_id res chain seq x y z
N THR A 1 -9.19 -15.75 -9.87
CA THR A 1 -9.77 -15.99 -8.55
C THR A 1 -10.32 -14.68 -7.99
N GLY A 2 -11.41 -14.77 -7.23
CA GLY A 2 -12.06 -13.66 -6.55
C GLY A 2 -12.77 -14.17 -5.30
N SER A 3 -13.66 -13.36 -4.73
CA SER A 3 -14.49 -13.75 -3.59
C SER A 3 -15.97 -13.69 -3.95
N VAL A 4 -16.74 -14.69 -3.57
CA VAL A 4 -18.21 -14.70 -3.70
C VAL A 4 -18.86 -13.77 -2.67
N GLY A 5 -18.16 -13.51 -1.59
CA GLY A 5 -18.59 -12.60 -0.53
C GLY A 5 -17.59 -12.53 0.59
N VAL A 6 -17.63 -11.43 1.32
CA VAL A 6 -16.77 -11.15 2.48
C VAL A 6 -17.65 -10.89 3.69
N VAL A 7 -17.33 -11.51 4.81
CA VAL A 7 -17.93 -11.20 6.13
C VAL A 7 -16.82 -10.72 7.05
N THR A 8 -16.97 -9.53 7.62
CA THR A 8 -16.02 -8.96 8.58
C THR A 8 -16.57 -9.09 9.99
N ILE A 9 -15.82 -9.78 10.86
CA ILE A 9 -16.21 -10.05 12.24
C ILE A 9 -15.79 -8.90 13.15
N ASN A 10 -16.72 -8.43 13.98
CA ASN A 10 -16.48 -7.41 15.00
C ASN A 10 -15.84 -8.04 16.24
N MET A 11 -14.50 -8.11 16.25
CA MET A 11 -13.74 -8.75 17.32
C MET A 11 -13.79 -7.97 18.65
N PRO A 12 -13.74 -6.62 18.68
CA PRO A 12 -13.87 -5.83 19.93
C PRO A 12 -15.14 -6.11 20.72
N ARG A 13 -16.28 -6.25 20.04
CA ARG A 13 -17.55 -6.58 20.71
C ARG A 13 -17.51 -7.98 21.33
N ILE A 14 -16.89 -8.95 20.66
CA ILE A 14 -16.72 -10.31 21.20
C ILE A 14 -15.87 -10.22 22.46
N ALA A 15 -14.74 -9.53 22.43
CA ALA A 15 -13.84 -9.37 23.58
C ALA A 15 -14.53 -8.67 24.76
N TYR A 16 -15.19 -7.54 24.49
CA TYR A 16 -15.92 -6.77 25.52
C TYR A 16 -16.99 -7.61 26.26
N ARG A 17 -17.63 -8.54 25.55
CA ARG A 17 -18.70 -9.40 26.09
C ARG A 17 -18.19 -10.71 26.66
N SER A 18 -16.90 -10.94 26.69
CA SER A 18 -16.29 -12.19 27.18
C SER A 18 -15.49 -11.89 28.45
N ASP A 19 -15.64 -12.74 29.45
CA ASP A 19 -14.90 -12.64 30.70
C ASP A 19 -13.58 -13.47 30.66
N THR A 20 -13.51 -14.48 29.78
CA THR A 20 -12.35 -15.35 29.64
C THR A 20 -12.02 -15.62 28.15
N PRO A 21 -10.81 -16.08 27.84
CA PRO A 21 -10.43 -16.51 26.49
C PRO A 21 -11.36 -17.61 25.93
N GLU A 22 -11.75 -18.58 26.75
CA GLU A 22 -12.62 -19.68 26.34
C GLU A 22 -14.00 -19.17 25.91
N GLU A 23 -14.52 -18.20 26.64
CA GLU A 23 -15.79 -17.55 26.27
C GLU A 23 -15.65 -16.76 24.97
N PHE A 24 -14.53 -16.09 24.77
CA PHE A 24 -14.22 -15.39 23.53
C PHE A 24 -14.23 -16.36 22.33
N TYR A 25 -13.50 -17.47 22.39
CA TYR A 25 -13.46 -18.46 21.33
C TYR A 25 -14.84 -19.08 21.07
N ARG A 26 -15.58 -19.41 22.09
CA ARG A 26 -16.95 -19.94 21.94
C ARG A 26 -17.89 -18.96 21.21
N ARG A 27 -17.75 -17.66 21.49
CA ARG A 27 -18.53 -16.61 20.79
C ARG A 27 -18.03 -16.40 19.36
N LEU A 28 -16.73 -16.42 19.16
CA LEU A 28 -16.10 -16.30 17.85
C LEU A 28 -16.55 -17.47 16.95
N ASP A 29 -16.47 -18.69 17.41
CA ASP A 29 -16.89 -19.89 16.66
C ASP A 29 -18.35 -19.78 16.23
N ARG A 30 -19.24 -19.38 17.15
CA ARG A 30 -20.65 -19.17 16.78
C ARG A 30 -20.84 -18.15 15.67
N VAL A 31 -20.08 -17.04 15.69
CA VAL A 31 -20.17 -16.02 14.64
C VAL A 31 -19.56 -16.56 13.34
N MET A 32 -18.47 -17.29 13.41
CA MET A 32 -17.85 -17.94 12.26
C MET A 32 -18.77 -18.97 11.61
N ASP A 33 -19.44 -19.81 12.37
CA ASP A 33 -20.41 -20.80 11.86
C ASP A 33 -21.58 -20.13 11.10
N ILE A 34 -22.09 -19.03 11.62
CA ILE A 34 -23.14 -18.25 10.96
C ILE A 34 -22.61 -17.64 9.67
N SER A 35 -21.40 -17.09 9.70
CA SER A 35 -20.76 -16.45 8.56
C SER A 35 -20.46 -17.44 7.45
N ALA A 36 -19.90 -18.60 7.78
CA ALA A 36 -19.58 -19.66 6.83
C ALA A 36 -20.85 -20.19 6.13
N ARG A 37 -21.90 -20.48 6.91
CA ARG A 37 -23.19 -20.89 6.36
C ARG A 37 -23.82 -19.82 5.46
N SER A 38 -23.74 -18.54 5.86
CA SER A 38 -24.26 -17.42 5.06
C SER A 38 -23.54 -17.30 3.73
N LEU A 39 -22.22 -17.47 3.72
CA LEU A 39 -21.41 -17.43 2.50
C LEU A 39 -21.66 -18.65 1.59
N HIS A 40 -21.85 -19.84 2.18
CA HIS A 40 -22.26 -21.02 1.43
C HIS A 40 -23.61 -20.81 0.74
N THR A 41 -24.63 -20.38 1.47
CA THR A 41 -25.94 -20.06 0.89
C THR A 41 -25.82 -19.00 -0.21
N LYS A 42 -25.01 -17.96 0.00
CA LYS A 42 -24.75 -16.94 -1.03
C LYS A 42 -24.13 -17.55 -2.28
N ARG A 43 -23.15 -18.46 -2.14
CA ARG A 43 -22.52 -19.16 -3.26
C ARG A 43 -23.55 -19.94 -4.07
N GLU A 44 -24.43 -20.71 -3.42
CA GLU A 44 -25.49 -21.45 -4.08
C GLU A 44 -26.39 -20.52 -4.89
N VAL A 45 -26.85 -19.41 -4.28
CA VAL A 45 -27.72 -18.44 -4.94
C VAL A 45 -27.05 -17.81 -6.17
N ILE A 46 -25.81 -17.30 -6.04
CA ILE A 46 -25.14 -16.64 -7.16
C ILE A 46 -24.75 -17.63 -8.26
N THR A 47 -24.47 -18.89 -7.93
CA THR A 47 -24.21 -19.95 -8.91
C THR A 47 -25.47 -20.26 -9.72
N LYS A 48 -26.63 -20.36 -9.05
CA LYS A 48 -27.92 -20.47 -9.74
C LYS A 48 -28.14 -19.30 -10.70
N LEU A 49 -27.96 -18.07 -10.23
CA LEU A 49 -28.13 -16.86 -11.05
C LEU A 49 -27.13 -16.78 -12.22
N LEU A 50 -25.90 -17.27 -12.04
CA LEU A 50 -24.91 -17.39 -13.12
C LEU A 50 -25.40 -18.33 -14.22
N ASN A 51 -25.98 -19.47 -13.82
CA ASN A 51 -26.51 -20.47 -14.75
C ASN A 51 -27.77 -19.95 -15.49
N GLU A 52 -28.56 -19.11 -14.85
CA GLU A 52 -29.70 -18.42 -15.42
C GLU A 52 -29.34 -17.21 -16.31
N GLY A 53 -28.03 -16.88 -16.43
CA GLY A 53 -27.52 -15.83 -17.34
C GLY A 53 -27.47 -14.43 -16.75
N LEU A 54 -27.68 -14.25 -15.43
CA LEU A 54 -27.62 -12.94 -14.79
C LEU A 54 -26.21 -12.37 -14.64
N TYR A 55 -25.18 -13.17 -14.86
CA TYR A 55 -23.77 -12.74 -14.83
C TYR A 55 -23.08 -13.03 -16.17
N PRO A 56 -23.47 -12.37 -17.29
CA PRO A 56 -23.01 -12.74 -18.64
C PRO A 56 -21.50 -12.62 -18.80
N TYR A 57 -20.87 -11.57 -18.26
CA TYR A 57 -19.42 -11.39 -18.32
C TYR A 57 -18.69 -12.45 -17.48
N THR A 58 -19.14 -12.68 -16.25
CA THR A 58 -18.55 -13.72 -15.39
C THR A 58 -18.67 -15.09 -16.03
N LYS A 59 -19.84 -15.41 -16.61
CA LYS A 59 -20.08 -16.67 -17.34
C LYS A 59 -19.13 -16.83 -18.52
N SER A 60 -18.94 -15.75 -19.29
CA SER A 60 -18.09 -15.76 -20.49
C SER A 60 -16.60 -15.90 -20.16
N TYR A 61 -16.09 -15.22 -19.12
CA TYR A 61 -14.68 -15.18 -18.81
C TYR A 61 -14.22 -16.22 -17.78
N LEU A 62 -15.06 -16.58 -16.82
CA LEU A 62 -14.71 -17.46 -15.70
C LEU A 62 -15.45 -18.79 -15.74
N GLY A 63 -16.59 -18.85 -16.39
CA GLY A 63 -17.43 -20.06 -16.50
C GLY A 63 -18.16 -20.43 -15.22
N THR A 64 -17.49 -20.52 -14.08
CA THR A 64 -18.01 -20.90 -12.77
C THR A 64 -17.47 -20.02 -11.65
N PHE A 65 -17.99 -20.19 -10.42
CA PHE A 65 -17.44 -19.61 -9.19
C PHE A 65 -16.57 -20.60 -8.40
N ASP A 66 -16.23 -21.77 -8.93
CA ASP A 66 -15.55 -22.84 -8.18
C ASP A 66 -14.18 -22.39 -7.63
N ASN A 67 -13.48 -21.53 -8.37
CA ASN A 67 -12.19 -20.95 -7.97
C ASN A 67 -12.32 -19.64 -7.17
N HIS A 68 -13.51 -19.30 -6.68
CA HIS A 68 -13.74 -18.10 -5.86
C HIS A 68 -13.84 -18.49 -4.39
N PHE A 69 -13.32 -17.63 -3.53
CA PHE A 69 -13.34 -17.87 -2.09
C PHE A 69 -14.61 -17.33 -1.43
N SER A 70 -15.04 -18.01 -0.39
CA SER A 70 -15.90 -17.50 0.67
C SER A 70 -14.98 -16.89 1.73
N THR A 71 -14.98 -15.55 1.85
CA THR A 71 -13.96 -14.84 2.62
C THR A 71 -14.48 -14.42 3.99
N LEU A 72 -13.76 -14.82 5.05
CA LEU A 72 -13.95 -14.28 6.38
C LEU A 72 -12.81 -13.33 6.69
N GLY A 73 -13.15 -12.20 7.30
CA GLY A 73 -12.20 -11.23 7.79
C GLY A 73 -12.50 -10.81 9.21
N LEU A 74 -11.62 -10.04 9.79
CA LEU A 74 -11.75 -9.55 11.15
C LEU A 74 -11.40 -8.07 11.24
N LEU A 75 -11.90 -7.43 12.29
CA LEU A 75 -11.72 -6.02 12.56
C LEU A 75 -11.40 -5.79 14.03
N GLY A 76 -10.43 -4.92 14.32
CA GLY A 76 -10.24 -4.36 15.65
C GLY A 76 -9.48 -5.22 16.63
N MET A 77 -8.46 -5.99 16.20
CA MET A 77 -7.65 -6.76 17.16
C MET A 77 -6.87 -5.87 18.13
N ASN A 78 -6.55 -4.64 17.73
CA ASN A 78 -6.03 -3.63 18.66
C ASN A 78 -7.01 -3.37 19.81
N GLU A 79 -8.28 -3.16 19.49
CA GLU A 79 -9.33 -2.89 20.47
C GLU A 79 -9.77 -4.15 21.22
N VAL A 80 -9.50 -5.36 20.70
CA VAL A 80 -9.59 -6.59 21.48
C VAL A 80 -8.67 -6.52 22.68
N GLY A 81 -7.40 -6.14 22.48
CA GLY A 81 -6.43 -5.97 23.55
C GLY A 81 -6.90 -4.99 24.64
N LEU A 82 -7.57 -3.91 24.23
CA LEU A 82 -8.08 -2.88 25.15
C LEU A 82 -9.35 -3.30 25.91
N ASN A 83 -10.16 -4.21 25.35
CA ASN A 83 -11.45 -4.59 25.90
C ASN A 83 -11.44 -5.96 26.58
N ALA A 84 -10.49 -6.83 26.25
CA ALA A 84 -10.38 -8.14 26.87
C ALA A 84 -9.83 -8.03 28.29
N LYS A 85 -10.57 -8.51 29.28
CA LYS A 85 -10.23 -8.41 30.70
C LYS A 85 -8.91 -9.12 31.06
N TRP A 86 -8.49 -10.09 30.25
CA TRP A 86 -7.26 -10.90 30.45
C TRP A 86 -6.04 -10.34 29.72
N LEU A 87 -6.18 -9.32 28.86
CA LEU A 87 -5.09 -8.72 28.13
C LEU A 87 -4.65 -7.36 28.69
N GLY A 88 -5.51 -6.36 28.63
CA GLY A 88 -5.29 -5.05 29.24
C GLY A 88 -4.32 -4.12 28.50
N GLY A 89 -3.92 -4.46 27.28
CA GLY A 89 -3.00 -3.66 26.45
C GLY A 89 -3.40 -3.65 24.97
N SER A 90 -2.91 -2.62 24.26
CA SER A 90 -3.14 -2.49 22.81
C SER A 90 -2.35 -3.53 22.00
N MET A 91 -2.40 -3.47 20.66
CA MET A 91 -1.60 -4.32 19.77
C MET A 91 -0.08 -4.15 19.94
N VAL A 92 0.36 -3.10 20.62
CA VAL A 92 1.78 -2.88 20.97
C VAL A 92 2.24 -3.83 22.08
N ASP A 93 1.33 -4.32 22.92
CA ASP A 93 1.63 -5.25 24.01
C ASP A 93 1.85 -6.68 23.47
N GLU A 94 2.94 -7.33 23.93
CA GLU A 94 3.31 -8.68 23.50
C GLU A 94 2.22 -9.73 23.77
N LYS A 95 1.47 -9.59 24.88
CA LYS A 95 0.37 -10.52 25.21
C LYS A 95 -0.78 -10.39 24.19
N THR A 96 -1.07 -9.17 23.77
CA THR A 96 -2.09 -8.92 22.73
C THR A 96 -1.63 -9.44 21.38
N GLN A 97 -0.35 -9.30 21.04
CA GLN A 97 0.23 -9.88 19.84
C GLN A 97 0.16 -11.41 19.86
N ALA A 98 0.57 -12.04 20.97
CA ALA A 98 0.48 -13.49 21.14
C ALA A 98 -0.95 -13.99 21.01
N PHE A 99 -1.90 -13.37 21.71
CA PHE A 99 -3.32 -13.71 21.61
C PHE A 99 -3.87 -13.52 20.20
N THR A 100 -3.44 -12.46 19.49
CA THR A 100 -3.84 -12.24 18.09
C THR A 100 -3.34 -13.34 17.17
N LYS A 101 -2.10 -13.83 17.37
CA LYS A 101 -1.56 -14.98 16.61
C LYS A 101 -2.38 -16.26 16.87
N GLU A 102 -2.74 -16.52 18.12
CA GLU A 102 -3.60 -17.65 18.49
C GLU A 102 -4.96 -17.54 17.81
N VAL A 103 -5.60 -16.37 17.85
CA VAL A 103 -6.90 -16.13 17.20
C VAL A 103 -6.83 -16.35 15.69
N LEU A 104 -5.81 -15.82 15.02
CA LEU A 104 -5.64 -15.97 13.57
C LEU A 104 -5.42 -17.45 13.19
N ASN A 105 -4.65 -18.22 13.98
CA ASN A 105 -4.45 -19.64 13.76
C ASN A 105 -5.75 -20.42 14.01
N HIS A 106 -6.46 -20.14 15.09
CA HIS A 106 -7.77 -20.75 15.37
C HIS A 106 -8.76 -20.50 14.23
N MET A 107 -8.85 -19.28 13.74
CA MET A 107 -9.71 -18.95 12.60
C MET A 107 -9.33 -19.75 11.34
N LYS A 108 -8.04 -19.93 11.05
CA LYS A 108 -7.58 -20.75 9.91
C LYS A 108 -8.00 -22.21 10.03
N GLU A 109 -7.86 -22.79 11.23
CA GLU A 109 -8.29 -24.16 11.49
C GLU A 109 -9.79 -24.30 11.27
N ARG A 110 -10.60 -23.39 11.80
CA ARG A 110 -12.04 -23.38 11.57
C ARG A 110 -12.42 -23.23 10.09
N LEU A 111 -11.66 -22.45 9.32
CA LEU A 111 -11.89 -22.32 7.88
C LEU A 111 -11.59 -23.63 7.13
N ALA A 112 -10.60 -24.41 7.57
CA ALA A 112 -10.34 -25.73 7.02
C ALA A 112 -11.52 -26.69 7.30
N ASP A 113 -12.09 -26.66 8.51
CA ASP A 113 -13.28 -27.43 8.85
C ASP A 113 -14.47 -27.07 7.93
N TYR A 114 -14.67 -25.78 7.64
CA TYR A 114 -15.75 -25.35 6.73
C TYR A 114 -15.50 -25.77 5.28
N GLN A 115 -14.25 -25.79 4.83
CA GLN A 115 -13.90 -26.32 3.51
C GLN A 115 -14.27 -27.81 3.40
N GLU A 116 -13.99 -28.59 4.44
CA GLU A 116 -14.37 -29.98 4.49
C GLU A 116 -15.90 -30.16 4.56
N GLN A 117 -16.57 -29.36 5.39
CA GLN A 117 -18.02 -29.45 5.61
C GLN A 117 -18.84 -29.06 4.37
N TYR A 118 -18.47 -27.99 3.66
CA TYR A 118 -19.26 -27.39 2.58
C TYR A 118 -18.72 -27.71 1.18
N GLY A 119 -17.48 -28.18 1.06
CA GLY A 119 -16.81 -28.36 -0.23
C GLY A 119 -16.45 -27.05 -0.95
N ASP A 120 -16.58 -25.90 -0.28
CA ASP A 120 -16.28 -24.57 -0.81
C ASP A 120 -14.86 -24.14 -0.44
N LEU A 121 -14.29 -23.20 -1.20
CA LEU A 121 -13.03 -22.56 -0.82
C LEU A 121 -13.29 -21.45 0.20
N TYR A 122 -12.61 -21.50 1.34
CA TYR A 122 -12.63 -20.46 2.37
C TYR A 122 -11.24 -19.85 2.55
N ASN A 123 -11.17 -18.56 2.85
CA ASN A 123 -9.92 -17.89 3.19
C ASN A 123 -10.11 -16.84 4.29
N LEU A 124 -8.99 -16.47 4.94
CA LEU A 124 -8.91 -15.45 5.98
C LEU A 124 -8.26 -14.20 5.38
N GLU A 125 -8.94 -13.06 5.49
CA GLU A 125 -8.50 -11.78 4.94
C GLU A 125 -8.32 -10.73 6.05
N ALA A 126 -7.28 -9.92 5.93
CA ALA A 126 -7.19 -8.67 6.65
C ALA A 126 -8.12 -7.64 5.99
N THR A 127 -9.40 -7.69 6.35
CA THR A 127 -10.45 -6.93 5.65
C THR A 127 -10.18 -5.42 5.71
N PRO A 128 -10.13 -4.72 4.55
CA PRO A 128 -10.03 -3.27 4.51
C PRO A 128 -11.39 -2.65 4.88
N ALA A 129 -11.63 -2.46 6.17
CA ALA A 129 -12.93 -2.05 6.71
C ALA A 129 -13.10 -0.53 6.71
N GLU A 130 -13.36 0.09 5.57
CA GLU A 130 -13.51 1.56 5.45
C GLU A 130 -14.68 2.11 6.27
N SER A 131 -15.90 1.90 5.79
CA SER A 131 -17.10 2.38 6.49
C SER A 131 -17.47 1.50 7.69
N THR A 132 -17.11 0.23 7.63
CA THR A 132 -17.45 -0.77 8.66
C THR A 132 -16.73 -0.46 9.98
N SER A 133 -15.48 -0.01 9.93
CA SER A 133 -14.71 0.36 11.13
C SER A 133 -15.40 1.44 11.96
N TYR A 134 -15.85 2.51 11.31
CA TYR A 134 -16.61 3.59 11.95
C TYR A 134 -18.00 3.15 12.38
N ARG A 135 -18.75 2.52 11.48
CA ARG A 135 -20.14 2.12 11.74
C ARG A 135 -20.26 1.17 12.91
N LEU A 136 -19.38 0.15 13.01
CA LEU A 136 -19.41 -0.81 14.10
C LEU A 136 -18.99 -0.16 15.42
N ALA A 137 -17.95 0.67 15.44
CA ALA A 137 -17.51 1.38 16.64
C ALA A 137 -18.61 2.33 17.17
N LYS A 138 -19.21 3.13 16.28
CA LYS A 138 -20.32 4.03 16.63
C LYS A 138 -21.54 3.28 17.19
N HIS A 139 -21.85 2.13 16.59
CA HIS A 139 -22.95 1.28 17.04
C HIS A 139 -22.64 0.66 18.41
N ASP A 140 -21.39 0.21 18.60
CA ASP A 140 -20.99 -0.38 19.88
C ASP A 140 -20.97 0.65 21.00
N LYS A 141 -20.44 1.85 20.78
CA LYS A 141 -20.51 2.96 21.77
C LYS A 141 -21.94 3.29 22.19
N LYS A 142 -22.90 3.19 21.28
CA LYS A 142 -24.31 3.43 21.58
C LYS A 142 -24.90 2.40 22.57
N TYR A 143 -24.53 1.12 22.42
CA TYR A 143 -25.08 0.05 23.27
C TYR A 143 -24.16 -0.33 24.43
N TYR A 144 -22.89 -0.03 24.34
CA TYR A 144 -21.84 -0.31 25.32
C TYR A 144 -20.97 0.95 25.49
N PRO A 145 -21.43 1.95 26.27
CA PRO A 145 -20.70 3.22 26.39
C PRO A 145 -19.25 3.10 26.85
N ASP A 146 -18.95 2.08 27.65
CA ASP A 146 -17.62 1.81 28.20
C ASP A 146 -16.69 1.02 27.26
N ILE A 147 -17.18 0.57 26.08
CA ILE A 147 -16.34 -0.15 25.13
C ILE A 147 -15.23 0.77 24.63
N ARG A 148 -13.98 0.26 24.66
CA ARG A 148 -12.81 1.02 24.18
C ARG A 148 -12.74 0.96 22.66
N THR A 149 -12.46 2.11 22.05
CA THR A 149 -12.33 2.29 20.60
C THR A 149 -11.07 3.12 20.32
N SER A 150 -10.62 3.16 19.09
CA SER A 150 -9.73 4.22 18.64
C SER A 150 -10.52 5.52 18.43
N GLY A 151 -9.84 6.68 18.43
CA GLY A 151 -10.48 7.99 18.35
C GLY A 151 -11.21 8.40 19.65
N GLU A 152 -10.84 7.85 20.81
CA GLU A 152 -11.49 8.14 22.11
C GLU A 152 -11.41 9.61 22.50
N ASP A 153 -10.36 10.32 22.10
CA ASP A 153 -10.18 11.75 22.35
C ASP A 153 -11.05 12.64 21.45
N SER A 154 -11.85 12.02 20.58
CA SER A 154 -12.78 12.68 19.67
C SER A 154 -14.17 12.07 19.77
N ASP A 155 -15.19 12.81 19.30
CA ASP A 155 -16.57 12.29 19.20
C ASP A 155 -16.77 11.26 18.06
N THR A 156 -15.68 10.83 17.41
CA THR A 156 -15.71 9.98 16.23
C THR A 156 -14.96 8.66 16.46
N PRO A 157 -15.61 7.67 17.09
CA PRO A 157 -14.99 6.38 17.36
C PRO A 157 -14.80 5.57 16.08
N TYR A 158 -13.69 4.82 16.00
CA TYR A 158 -13.46 3.83 14.95
C TYR A 158 -12.71 2.61 15.52
N TYR A 159 -12.71 1.50 14.77
CA TYR A 159 -11.88 0.35 15.06
C TYR A 159 -10.70 0.28 14.11
N THR A 160 -9.54 -0.12 14.61
CA THR A 160 -8.35 -0.36 13.80
C THR A 160 -8.61 -1.52 12.83
N ASN A 161 -8.10 -1.40 11.60
CA ASN A 161 -8.26 -2.47 10.62
C ASN A 161 -7.60 -3.76 11.10
N SER A 162 -8.31 -4.87 10.97
CA SER A 162 -7.83 -6.24 11.19
C SER A 162 -6.92 -6.39 12.41
N SER A 163 -5.67 -6.81 12.23
CA SER A 163 -4.62 -6.93 13.25
C SER A 163 -3.53 -5.85 13.15
N HIS A 164 -3.87 -4.72 12.52
CA HIS A 164 -2.91 -3.63 12.37
C HIS A 164 -2.64 -2.91 13.69
N LEU A 165 -1.49 -2.24 13.75
CA LEU A 165 -1.14 -1.33 14.82
C LEU A 165 -2.06 -0.09 14.82
N PRO A 166 -2.23 0.55 15.99
CA PRO A 166 -2.80 1.89 16.04
C PRO A 166 -2.01 2.82 15.13
N VAL A 167 -2.70 3.58 14.30
CA VAL A 167 -2.09 4.46 13.29
C VAL A 167 -1.20 5.57 13.86
N GLY A 168 -1.37 5.86 15.15
CA GLY A 168 -0.57 6.84 15.91
C GLY A 168 0.56 6.24 16.76
N TYR A 169 0.93 4.96 16.56
CA TYR A 169 1.89 4.29 17.42
C TYR A 169 3.31 4.83 17.29
N THR A 170 3.89 4.76 16.11
CA THR A 170 5.31 5.09 15.89
C THR A 170 5.53 5.87 14.60
N THR A 171 6.64 6.59 14.53
CA THR A 171 7.17 7.20 13.31
C THR A 171 8.31 6.39 12.69
N ASP A 172 8.76 5.31 13.35
CA ASP A 172 9.77 4.40 12.83
C ASP A 172 9.07 3.24 12.07
N ILE A 173 9.35 3.12 10.78
CA ILE A 173 8.76 2.08 9.94
C ILE A 173 9.20 0.67 10.36
N PHE A 174 10.44 0.52 10.84
CA PHE A 174 10.95 -0.80 11.21
C PHE A 174 10.39 -1.28 12.54
N ASP A 175 10.16 -0.40 13.52
CA ASP A 175 9.44 -0.74 14.76
C ASP A 175 8.03 -1.27 14.44
N ALA A 176 7.35 -0.65 13.47
CA ALA A 176 6.04 -1.11 13.05
C ALA A 176 6.10 -2.45 12.29
N LEU A 177 7.10 -2.63 11.43
CA LEU A 177 7.30 -3.85 10.66
C LEU A 177 7.67 -5.04 11.56
N ASP A 178 8.46 -4.83 12.62
CA ASP A 178 8.83 -5.88 13.57
C ASP A 178 7.61 -6.50 14.25
N ILE A 179 6.58 -5.72 14.55
CA ILE A 179 5.33 -6.21 15.11
C ILE A 179 4.43 -6.84 14.05
N GLN A 180 4.36 -6.23 12.86
CA GLN A 180 3.40 -6.64 11.82
C GLN A 180 3.84 -7.85 11.00
N ASP A 181 5.14 -8.13 10.90
CA ASP A 181 5.68 -9.17 10.02
C ASP A 181 5.03 -10.54 10.28
N GLU A 182 5.04 -11.01 11.53
CA GLU A 182 4.46 -12.31 11.87
C GLU A 182 2.93 -12.34 11.71
N LEU A 183 2.25 -11.26 12.10
CA LEU A 183 0.79 -11.18 12.02
C LEU A 183 0.29 -11.21 10.59
N GLN A 184 0.96 -10.47 9.68
CA GLN A 184 0.57 -10.38 8.28
C GLN A 184 0.76 -11.72 7.53
N THR A 185 1.72 -12.55 7.92
CA THR A 185 1.95 -13.87 7.32
C THR A 185 0.92 -14.92 7.71
N LEU A 186 0.07 -14.65 8.70
CA LEU A 186 -0.95 -15.59 9.16
C LEU A 186 -2.25 -15.53 8.35
N TYR A 187 -2.44 -14.52 7.53
CA TYR A 187 -3.58 -14.46 6.62
C TYR A 187 -3.38 -15.38 5.41
N THR A 188 -4.48 -15.95 4.93
CA THR A 188 -4.47 -16.82 3.74
C THR A 188 -4.99 -16.12 2.49
N SER A 189 -5.33 -14.84 2.60
CA SER A 189 -5.80 -13.96 1.55
C SER A 189 -5.23 -12.56 1.70
N GLY A 190 -5.92 -11.55 1.17
CA GLY A 190 -5.49 -10.17 1.17
C GLY A 190 -5.07 -9.65 2.54
N THR A 191 -3.85 -9.19 2.59
CA THR A 191 -3.31 -8.42 3.72
C THR A 191 -2.31 -7.41 3.17
N VAL A 192 -2.14 -6.28 3.85
CA VAL A 192 -1.22 -5.24 3.39
C VAL A 192 -0.72 -4.40 4.56
N PHE A 193 0.56 -4.10 4.55
CA PHE A 193 1.14 -3.06 5.40
C PHE A 193 1.23 -1.75 4.63
N HIS A 194 0.53 -0.73 5.09
CA HIS A 194 0.58 0.61 4.49
C HIS A 194 1.61 1.47 5.22
N ALA A 195 2.74 1.73 4.57
CA ALA A 195 3.68 2.74 5.04
C ALA A 195 3.20 4.13 4.62
N PHE A 196 2.55 4.83 5.54
CA PHE A 196 2.12 6.20 5.31
C PHE A 196 3.32 7.14 5.47
N LEU A 197 3.76 7.71 4.36
CA LEU A 197 4.84 8.69 4.31
C LEU A 197 4.23 10.09 4.21
N GLY A 198 4.78 11.06 4.94
CA GLY A 198 4.30 12.45 4.89
C GLY A 198 4.55 13.09 3.55
N GLU A 199 5.70 12.77 2.96
CA GLU A 199 6.12 13.30 1.67
C GLU A 199 6.64 12.20 0.75
N LYS A 200 6.78 12.55 -0.51
CA LYS A 200 7.44 11.70 -1.49
C LYS A 200 8.92 11.55 -1.11
N LEU A 201 9.43 10.32 -1.19
CA LEU A 201 10.86 10.08 -1.03
C LEU A 201 11.67 10.91 -2.04
N PRO A 202 12.89 11.37 -1.67
CA PRO A 202 13.66 12.33 -2.47
C PRO A 202 13.89 11.86 -3.91
N ASN A 203 14.12 10.57 -4.11
CA ASN A 203 14.39 9.98 -5.41
C ASN A 203 13.95 8.51 -5.45
N TRP A 204 13.98 7.92 -6.66
CA TRP A 204 13.60 6.52 -6.85
C TRP A 204 14.60 5.54 -6.22
N GLN A 205 15.87 5.92 -6.07
CA GLN A 205 16.90 5.10 -5.47
C GLN A 205 16.62 4.88 -3.97
N SER A 206 16.21 5.93 -3.27
CA SER A 206 15.79 5.86 -1.86
C SER A 206 14.58 4.91 -1.70
N ALA A 207 13.60 5.02 -2.60
CA ALA A 207 12.45 4.12 -2.62
C ALA A 207 12.87 2.67 -2.90
N ALA A 208 13.71 2.43 -3.89
CA ALA A 208 14.20 1.10 -4.24
C ALA A 208 15.00 0.46 -3.10
N LYS A 209 15.84 1.25 -2.41
CA LYS A 209 16.63 0.76 -1.28
C LYS A 209 15.73 0.40 -0.08
N LEU A 210 14.74 1.23 0.25
CA LEU A 210 13.79 0.93 1.32
C LEU A 210 13.01 -0.35 1.00
N VAL A 211 12.49 -0.49 -0.22
CA VAL A 211 11.82 -1.71 -0.69
C VAL A 211 12.73 -2.93 -0.57
N LYS A 212 13.99 -2.81 -1.00
CA LYS A 212 14.97 -3.89 -0.89
C LYS A 212 15.24 -4.29 0.56
N VAL A 213 15.47 -3.32 1.45
CA VAL A 213 15.69 -3.59 2.89
C VAL A 213 14.50 -4.31 3.50
N ILE A 214 13.28 -3.87 3.20
CA ILE A 214 12.07 -4.54 3.70
C ILE A 214 11.98 -5.97 3.13
N ALA A 215 12.15 -6.16 1.82
CA ALA A 215 12.04 -7.46 1.18
C ALA A 215 13.10 -8.48 1.64
N GLU A 216 14.29 -8.01 2.00
CA GLU A 216 15.39 -8.87 2.48
C GLU A 216 15.28 -9.23 3.97
N ASN A 217 14.54 -8.44 4.77
CA ASN A 217 14.50 -8.61 6.23
C ASN A 217 13.13 -9.03 6.77
N TYR A 218 12.06 -8.90 6.01
CA TYR A 218 10.70 -9.20 6.43
C TYR A 218 10.00 -10.16 5.47
N ARG A 219 8.99 -10.89 5.96
CA ARG A 219 8.22 -11.88 5.21
C ARG A 219 6.85 -11.36 4.77
N LEU A 220 6.59 -10.08 4.99
CA LEU A 220 5.32 -9.42 4.63
C LEU A 220 4.90 -9.77 3.20
N PRO A 221 3.69 -10.32 2.99
CA PRO A 221 3.23 -10.68 1.65
C PRO A 221 3.04 -9.48 0.74
N TYR A 222 2.63 -8.34 1.30
CA TYR A 222 2.36 -7.12 0.57
C TYR A 222 2.53 -5.87 1.44
N TYR A 223 3.20 -4.87 0.92
CA TYR A 223 3.32 -3.57 1.55
C TYR A 223 3.33 -2.44 0.52
N THR A 224 2.97 -1.25 0.92
CA THR A 224 2.91 -0.06 0.05
C THR A 224 3.65 1.10 0.65
N MET A 225 4.36 1.86 -0.18
CA MET A 225 4.88 3.19 0.16
C MET A 225 3.84 4.21 -0.28
N SER A 226 3.26 4.92 0.67
CA SER A 226 2.08 5.76 0.45
C SER A 226 2.34 7.20 0.87
N PRO A 227 2.95 8.04 0.00
CA PRO A 227 3.11 9.47 0.29
C PRO A 227 1.76 10.17 0.28
N THR A 228 1.65 11.24 1.07
CA THR A 228 0.56 12.20 0.97
C THR A 228 0.94 13.27 -0.05
N TYR A 229 -0.01 13.70 -0.86
CA TYR A 229 0.17 14.78 -1.81
C TYR A 229 -1.11 15.59 -1.99
N SER A 230 -0.97 16.80 -2.52
CA SER A 230 -2.10 17.67 -2.78
C SER A 230 -2.18 18.07 -4.25
N VAL A 231 -3.37 18.42 -4.70
CA VAL A 231 -3.60 18.86 -6.09
C VAL A 231 -4.36 20.18 -6.08
N CYS A 232 -3.73 21.21 -6.62
CA CYS A 232 -4.39 22.46 -6.92
C CYS A 232 -4.90 22.44 -8.37
N LYS A 233 -6.12 22.94 -8.60
CA LYS A 233 -6.70 22.99 -9.96
C LYS A 233 -5.87 23.83 -10.94
N THR A 234 -5.21 24.89 -10.42
CA THR A 234 -4.42 25.82 -11.23
C THR A 234 -2.94 25.39 -11.33
N HIS A 235 -2.34 24.90 -10.23
CA HIS A 235 -0.91 24.61 -10.13
C HIS A 235 -0.55 23.13 -10.18
N GLY A 236 -1.57 22.23 -10.21
CA GLY A 236 -1.35 20.79 -10.28
C GLY A 236 -0.83 20.20 -8.99
N TYR A 237 0.14 19.27 -9.09
CA TYR A 237 0.71 18.50 -7.99
C TYR A 237 1.51 19.37 -7.01
N ILE A 238 1.28 19.10 -5.71
CA ILE A 238 1.99 19.72 -4.58
C ILE A 238 2.40 18.57 -3.64
N SER A 239 3.68 18.50 -3.26
CA SER A 239 4.16 17.48 -2.30
C SER A 239 3.61 17.75 -0.91
N GLY A 240 3.25 16.68 -0.17
CA GLY A 240 2.74 16.79 1.20
C GLY A 240 1.28 17.24 1.31
N GLU A 241 0.86 17.49 2.57
CA GLU A 241 -0.49 17.92 2.90
C GLU A 241 -0.67 19.43 2.81
N HIS A 242 -1.47 19.86 1.83
CA HIS A 242 -1.83 21.27 1.64
C HIS A 242 -3.32 21.39 1.30
N PHE A 243 -4.15 21.73 2.28
CA PHE A 243 -5.58 22.04 2.04
C PHE A 243 -5.79 23.38 1.32
N THR A 244 -4.76 24.21 1.32
CA THR A 244 -4.70 25.48 0.60
C THR A 244 -3.42 25.52 -0.21
N CYS A 245 -3.53 25.86 -1.48
CA CYS A 245 -2.38 25.96 -2.38
C CYS A 245 -1.41 27.06 -1.91
N PRO A 246 -0.13 26.75 -1.66
CA PRO A 246 0.84 27.74 -1.21
C PRO A 246 1.15 28.82 -2.27
N ALA A 247 0.87 28.54 -3.56
CA ALA A 247 1.16 29.49 -4.65
C ALA A 247 0.03 30.47 -4.92
N CYS A 248 -1.26 30.05 -4.84
CA CYS A 248 -2.39 30.93 -5.18
C CYS A 248 -3.41 31.12 -4.05
N GLY A 249 -3.29 30.42 -2.92
CA GLY A 249 -4.24 30.51 -1.82
C GLY A 249 -5.60 29.81 -2.06
N GLU A 250 -5.81 29.19 -3.21
CA GLU A 250 -7.04 28.44 -3.50
C GLU A 250 -7.06 27.10 -2.79
N LYS A 251 -8.27 26.54 -2.63
CA LYS A 251 -8.44 25.20 -2.05
C LYS A 251 -7.76 24.15 -2.92
N ALA A 252 -6.99 23.27 -2.29
CA ALA A 252 -6.40 22.09 -2.91
C ALA A 252 -7.02 20.81 -2.33
N GLU A 253 -7.04 19.76 -3.14
CA GLU A 253 -7.48 18.43 -2.74
C GLU A 253 -6.28 17.65 -2.19
N VAL A 254 -6.38 17.18 -0.94
CA VAL A 254 -5.35 16.36 -0.30
C VAL A 254 -5.63 14.89 -0.59
N TYR A 255 -4.67 14.20 -1.17
CA TYR A 255 -4.78 12.78 -1.50
C TYR A 255 -3.92 11.95 -0.56
N SER A 256 -4.54 10.98 0.07
CA SER A 256 -3.88 9.92 0.82
C SER A 256 -4.58 8.58 0.58
N ARG A 257 -3.91 7.49 0.94
CA ARG A 257 -4.50 6.16 0.82
C ARG A 257 -5.50 5.92 1.95
N ILE A 258 -6.77 5.68 1.60
CA ILE A 258 -7.80 5.42 2.60
C ILE A 258 -7.66 4.00 3.16
N THR A 259 -7.62 3.00 2.27
CA THR A 259 -7.25 1.60 2.54
C THR A 259 -6.46 1.05 1.36
N GLY A 260 -7.11 0.57 0.33
CA GLY A 260 -6.45 0.01 -0.86
C GLY A 260 -6.09 1.01 -1.95
N TYR A 261 -6.66 2.22 -1.95
CA TYR A 261 -6.52 3.20 -3.03
C TYR A 261 -6.48 4.65 -2.53
N TYR A 262 -5.94 5.54 -3.37
CA TYR A 262 -5.92 6.97 -3.10
C TYR A 262 -7.27 7.62 -3.33
N ARG A 263 -7.64 8.52 -2.42
CA ARG A 263 -8.86 9.31 -2.52
C ARG A 263 -8.66 10.65 -1.82
N PRO A 264 -9.31 11.74 -2.29
CA PRO A 264 -9.30 13.01 -1.56
C PRO A 264 -9.78 12.83 -0.12
N VAL A 265 -8.98 13.25 0.84
CA VAL A 265 -9.27 13.11 2.29
C VAL A 265 -10.60 13.79 2.64
N GLN A 266 -10.91 14.88 1.96
CA GLN A 266 -12.16 15.63 2.12
C GLN A 266 -13.43 14.81 1.79
N ASN A 267 -13.28 13.69 1.07
CA ASN A 267 -14.39 12.82 0.65
C ASN A 267 -14.46 11.52 1.47
N TRP A 268 -13.71 11.43 2.58
CA TRP A 268 -13.73 10.26 3.44
C TRP A 268 -14.91 10.31 4.41
N ASN A 269 -15.33 9.16 4.94
CA ASN A 269 -16.28 9.13 6.04
C ASN A 269 -15.63 9.65 7.34
N GLU A 270 -16.46 10.06 8.30
CA GLU A 270 -16.03 10.69 9.55
C GLU A 270 -14.94 9.86 10.28
N GLY A 271 -15.14 8.54 10.42
CA GLY A 271 -14.20 7.66 11.11
C GLY A 271 -12.85 7.55 10.41
N LYS A 272 -12.82 7.47 9.06
CA LYS A 272 -11.58 7.46 8.31
C LYS A 272 -10.90 8.84 8.29
N THR A 273 -11.65 9.91 8.33
CA THR A 273 -11.12 11.26 8.52
C THR A 273 -10.48 11.41 9.89
N GLN A 274 -11.08 10.83 10.94
CA GLN A 274 -10.48 10.82 12.28
C GLN A 274 -9.22 9.95 12.30
N GLU A 275 -9.27 8.75 11.75
CA GLU A 275 -8.09 7.89 11.62
C GLU A 275 -6.94 8.62 10.89
N TYR A 276 -7.23 9.39 9.84
CA TYR A 276 -6.23 10.19 9.14
C TYR A 276 -5.57 11.24 10.03
N LYS A 277 -6.34 11.91 10.88
CA LYS A 277 -5.82 12.89 11.84
C LYS A 277 -4.96 12.25 12.94
N ASP A 278 -5.29 11.01 13.31
CA ASP A 278 -4.57 10.25 14.33
C ASP A 278 -3.30 9.59 13.78
N ARG A 279 -3.10 9.56 12.44
CA ARG A 279 -1.94 8.94 11.81
C ARG A 279 -0.65 9.66 12.18
N LYS A 280 0.36 8.87 12.56
CA LYS A 280 1.75 9.29 12.50
C LYS A 280 2.36 8.79 11.21
N GLU A 281 2.97 9.71 10.50
CA GLU A 281 3.68 9.40 9.26
C GLU A 281 5.05 8.82 9.60
N TYR A 282 5.46 7.80 8.84
CA TYR A 282 6.77 7.20 9.00
C TYR A 282 7.84 8.14 8.44
N ARG A 283 8.86 8.38 9.26
CA ARG A 283 10.03 9.20 8.90
C ARG A 283 11.17 8.29 8.53
N VAL A 284 11.34 8.07 7.23
CA VAL A 284 12.34 7.13 6.70
C VAL A 284 13.76 7.55 7.12
N GLU A 285 14.02 8.87 7.20
CA GLU A 285 15.34 9.44 7.54
C GLU A 285 15.80 9.08 8.97
N THR A 286 14.85 8.88 9.89
CA THR A 286 15.12 8.57 11.30
C THR A 286 14.82 7.12 11.65
N SER A 287 14.26 6.35 10.75
CA SER A 287 13.95 4.94 10.97
C SER A 287 15.20 4.09 10.98
N CYS A 288 15.29 3.16 11.93
CA CYS A 288 16.49 2.36 12.15
C CYS A 288 16.16 0.87 12.29
N LEU A 289 16.62 0.07 11.32
CA LEU A 289 16.55 -1.39 11.43
C LEU A 289 17.59 -1.90 12.42
N LYS A 290 17.11 -2.49 13.53
CA LYS A 290 17.93 -3.10 14.56
C LYS A 290 17.73 -4.62 14.50
N ARG A 291 18.52 -5.32 13.70
CA ARG A 291 18.54 -6.79 13.69
C ARG A 291 19.96 -7.29 13.86
N GLU A 292 20.14 -8.40 14.58
CA GLU A 292 21.39 -9.15 14.54
C GLU A 292 21.56 -9.75 13.16
N GLY A 293 22.60 -9.34 12.44
CA GLY A 293 22.98 -9.95 11.18
C GLY A 293 23.37 -11.42 11.39
N ALA A 294 23.37 -12.21 10.32
CA ALA A 294 23.73 -13.63 10.34
C ALA A 294 25.09 -13.99 10.96
N ALA A 295 25.91 -12.98 11.29
CA ALA A 295 27.21 -13.09 11.97
C ALA A 295 27.22 -12.49 13.38
N GLY A 296 26.04 -12.20 14.00
CA GLY A 296 25.95 -11.65 15.35
C GLY A 296 26.36 -10.17 15.47
N SER A 297 26.53 -9.45 14.36
CA SER A 297 26.78 -8.01 14.36
C SER A 297 25.46 -7.26 14.14
N PRO A 298 25.15 -6.22 14.94
CA PRO A 298 23.95 -5.41 14.72
C PRO A 298 24.06 -4.72 13.36
N VAL A 299 23.13 -5.03 12.48
CA VAL A 299 22.98 -4.32 11.20
C VAL A 299 22.12 -3.09 11.46
N THR A 300 22.77 -1.95 11.66
CA THR A 300 22.09 -0.66 11.73
C THR A 300 22.00 -0.08 10.33
N VAL A 301 20.81 -0.04 9.75
CA VAL A 301 20.54 0.68 8.50
C VAL A 301 19.89 2.00 8.88
N ASN A 302 20.68 3.06 8.98
CA ASN A 302 20.14 4.40 9.05
C ASN A 302 19.60 4.78 7.69
N ALA A 303 18.32 5.02 7.60
CA ALA A 303 17.70 5.48 6.35
C ALA A 303 18.20 6.89 5.96
N GLY A 304 18.72 7.70 6.92
CA GLY A 304 19.43 8.96 6.65
C GLY A 304 20.73 8.79 5.85
N GLU A 305 21.46 7.67 6.01
CA GLU A 305 22.61 7.33 5.15
C GLU A 305 22.22 7.04 3.69
N LEU A 306 20.90 6.96 3.42
CA LEU A 306 20.34 6.84 2.07
C LEU A 306 20.45 8.16 1.30
N GLU A 307 20.54 9.30 1.98
CA GLU A 307 20.60 10.62 1.34
C GLU A 307 22.03 11.02 0.94
N GLU A 308 23.03 10.72 1.74
CA GLU A 308 24.41 11.17 1.47
C GLU A 308 25.06 10.51 0.24
N LYS A 309 24.59 9.33 -0.18
CA LYS A 309 25.06 8.67 -1.43
C LYS A 309 24.18 8.96 -2.66
N ALA A 310 23.07 9.61 -2.50
CA ALA A 310 22.12 9.91 -3.58
C ALA A 310 22.44 11.22 -4.34
N GLU A 311 23.36 12.05 -3.85
CA GLU A 311 23.80 13.28 -4.56
C GLU A 311 24.59 13.03 -5.84
N GLN A 312 24.94 11.77 -6.15
CA GLN A 312 25.47 11.38 -7.45
C GLN A 312 24.55 10.35 -8.12
N GLY A 313 23.32 10.74 -8.43
CA GLY A 313 22.53 10.05 -9.44
C GLY A 313 23.34 10.00 -10.76
N PRO A 314 23.14 8.98 -11.62
CA PRO A 314 23.82 8.94 -12.90
C PRO A 314 23.58 10.28 -13.60
N VAL A 315 24.67 10.98 -13.87
CA VAL A 315 24.60 12.25 -14.63
C VAL A 315 23.97 11.89 -15.96
N VAL A 316 22.71 12.26 -16.16
CA VAL A 316 22.03 12.08 -17.44
C VAL A 316 22.78 12.90 -18.47
N LYS A 317 23.50 12.21 -19.36
CA LYS A 317 24.23 12.83 -20.44
C LYS A 317 23.38 12.80 -21.69
N LYS A 318 23.13 13.96 -22.26
CA LYS A 318 22.37 14.08 -23.50
C LYS A 318 23.31 14.47 -24.63
N TYR A 319 23.27 13.76 -25.74
CA TYR A 319 24.13 14.00 -26.90
C TYR A 319 23.30 14.12 -28.16
N LEU A 320 23.55 15.19 -28.94
CA LEU A 320 23.01 15.30 -30.28
C LEU A 320 24.16 15.05 -31.32
N PHE A 321 24.11 13.93 -31.98
CA PHE A 321 25.05 13.57 -33.07
C PHE A 321 24.63 14.28 -34.35
N THR A 322 25.56 15.04 -34.90
CA THR A 322 25.37 15.84 -36.12
C THR A 322 26.51 15.61 -37.10
N THR A 323 26.31 16.02 -38.34
CA THR A 323 27.41 16.14 -39.36
C THR A 323 27.41 17.57 -39.93
N LYS A 324 28.54 17.97 -40.51
CA LYS A 324 28.75 19.35 -41.02
C LYS A 324 27.77 19.73 -42.13
N THR A 325 27.28 18.79 -42.91
CA THR A 325 26.40 19.01 -44.07
C THR A 325 24.95 18.62 -43.88
N CYS A 326 24.53 18.28 -42.67
CA CYS A 326 23.17 17.75 -42.36
C CYS A 326 22.13 18.84 -42.21
N PRO A 327 21.18 19.03 -43.14
CA PRO A 327 20.11 20.03 -43.02
C PRO A 327 19.11 19.69 -41.89
N ASN A 328 18.82 18.40 -41.66
CA ASN A 328 17.92 17.93 -40.64
C ASN A 328 18.48 18.15 -39.21
N CYS A 329 19.78 18.27 -39.05
CA CYS A 329 20.41 18.56 -37.77
C CYS A 329 20.08 19.98 -37.25
N ARG A 330 19.85 20.93 -38.16
CA ARG A 330 19.42 22.28 -37.83
C ARG A 330 17.99 22.23 -37.24
N ILE A 331 17.10 21.46 -37.87
CA ILE A 331 15.72 21.27 -37.44
C ILE A 331 15.70 20.56 -36.06
N ALA A 332 16.53 19.55 -35.85
CA ALA A 332 16.63 18.86 -34.56
C ALA A 332 17.09 19.80 -33.43
N LYS A 333 18.00 20.73 -33.68
CA LYS A 333 18.44 21.74 -32.71
C LYS A 333 17.31 22.68 -32.32
N GLU A 334 16.42 23.04 -33.25
CA GLU A 334 15.24 23.89 -32.95
C GLU A 334 14.26 23.16 -32.03
N PHE A 335 14.01 21.86 -32.19
CA PHE A 335 13.17 21.07 -31.31
C PHE A 335 13.75 20.96 -29.90
N LEU A 336 15.07 20.89 -29.76
CA LEU A 336 15.80 20.72 -28.51
C LEU A 336 16.26 22.05 -27.87
N LYS A 337 15.74 23.21 -28.29
CA LYS A 337 16.20 24.53 -27.82
C LYS A 337 16.06 24.75 -26.31
N ASN A 338 15.16 24.03 -25.65
CA ASN A 338 14.92 24.08 -24.19
C ASN A 338 15.64 22.97 -23.41
N GLU A 339 16.41 22.14 -24.10
CA GLU A 339 17.13 21.01 -23.51
C GLU A 339 18.62 21.31 -23.38
N GLU A 340 19.23 20.87 -22.28
CA GLU A 340 20.68 20.89 -22.12
C GLU A 340 21.28 19.60 -22.71
N TYR A 341 22.12 19.73 -23.73
CA TYR A 341 22.78 18.61 -24.38
C TYR A 341 24.11 19.00 -25.01
N GLN A 342 24.98 18.03 -25.22
CA GLN A 342 26.25 18.21 -25.93
C GLN A 342 26.09 17.86 -27.42
N VAL A 343 26.53 18.75 -28.30
CA VAL A 343 26.55 18.47 -29.73
C VAL A 343 27.83 17.68 -30.05
N ILE A 344 27.67 16.55 -30.71
CA ILE A 344 28.74 15.65 -31.12
C ILE A 344 28.84 15.66 -32.64
N ASP A 345 30.02 15.97 -33.17
CA ASP A 345 30.30 15.77 -34.58
C ASP A 345 30.56 14.29 -34.82
N ALA A 346 29.66 13.63 -35.56
CA ALA A 346 29.76 12.19 -35.82
C ALA A 346 30.94 11.79 -36.71
N GLU A 347 31.48 12.75 -37.44
CA GLU A 347 32.66 12.50 -38.31
C GLU A 347 33.99 12.59 -37.52
N GLU A 348 33.97 13.32 -36.38
CA GLU A 348 35.16 13.55 -35.56
C GLU A 348 35.23 12.64 -34.32
N GLN A 349 34.10 12.09 -33.86
CA GLN A 349 34.02 11.31 -32.60
C GLN A 349 33.54 9.87 -32.82
N ALA A 350 34.32 9.10 -33.57
CA ALA A 350 34.02 7.71 -33.95
C ALA A 350 33.78 6.77 -32.76
N ASP A 351 34.45 7.00 -31.61
CA ASP A 351 34.31 6.18 -30.41
C ASP A 351 32.88 6.32 -29.77
N LEU A 352 32.37 7.54 -29.71
CA LEU A 352 31.04 7.79 -29.23
C LEU A 352 29.96 7.30 -30.21
N VAL A 353 30.18 7.45 -31.49
CA VAL A 353 29.31 6.91 -32.55
C VAL A 353 29.19 5.39 -32.41
N LYS A 354 30.32 4.70 -32.21
CA LYS A 354 30.34 3.25 -31.99
C LYS A 354 29.70 2.84 -30.65
N LYS A 355 30.01 3.57 -29.59
CA LYS A 355 29.45 3.32 -28.24
C LYS A 355 27.92 3.32 -28.25
N TYR A 356 27.30 4.29 -28.91
CA TYR A 356 25.86 4.46 -28.95
C TYR A 356 25.17 3.89 -30.19
N GLY A 357 25.92 3.22 -31.07
CA GLY A 357 25.36 2.62 -32.28
C GLY A 357 24.72 3.61 -33.24
N VAL A 358 25.29 4.82 -33.34
CA VAL A 358 24.74 5.90 -34.19
C VAL A 358 25.02 5.57 -35.65
N MET A 359 23.99 5.40 -36.46
CA MET A 359 24.09 5.04 -37.88
C MET A 359 23.79 6.20 -38.83
N GLN A 360 23.21 7.29 -38.35
CA GLN A 360 22.87 8.46 -39.17
C GLN A 360 22.76 9.73 -38.31
N ALA A 361 22.76 10.90 -38.93
CA ALA A 361 22.52 12.21 -38.29
C ALA A 361 21.22 12.85 -38.83
N PRO A 362 20.47 13.56 -37.97
CA PRO A 362 20.65 13.70 -36.54
C PRO A 362 20.23 12.46 -35.78
N THR A 363 20.95 12.14 -34.71
CA THR A 363 20.56 11.16 -33.68
C THR A 363 20.76 11.81 -32.30
N PHE A 364 19.73 11.74 -31.46
CA PHE A 364 19.77 12.24 -30.09
C PHE A 364 19.81 11.05 -29.13
N VAL A 365 20.72 11.08 -28.17
CA VAL A 365 20.93 10.03 -27.20
C VAL A 365 20.80 10.58 -25.79
N VAL A 366 20.00 9.91 -24.97
CA VAL A 366 19.86 10.15 -23.55
C VAL A 366 20.47 8.99 -22.79
N ASP A 367 21.66 9.20 -22.22
CA ASP A 367 22.41 8.21 -21.44
C ASP A 367 22.22 8.50 -19.95
N ASN A 368 21.42 7.67 -19.29
CA ASN A 368 21.11 7.73 -17.87
C ASN A 368 21.93 6.73 -17.04
N GLY A 369 23.02 6.19 -17.59
CA GLY A 369 23.89 5.22 -16.93
C GLY A 369 23.41 3.77 -16.98
N GLY A 370 22.26 3.51 -17.65
CA GLY A 370 21.72 2.18 -17.95
C GLY A 370 21.72 1.91 -19.46
N SER A 371 20.61 1.42 -20.00
CA SER A 371 20.42 1.32 -21.47
C SER A 371 20.10 2.70 -22.03
N PRO A 372 20.93 3.28 -22.91
CA PRO A 372 20.69 4.61 -23.46
C PRO A 372 19.46 4.61 -24.38
N GLU A 373 18.66 5.65 -24.28
CA GLU A 373 17.56 5.89 -25.21
C GLU A 373 18.09 6.61 -26.46
N VAL A 374 17.75 6.11 -27.65
CA VAL A 374 18.26 6.61 -28.92
C VAL A 374 17.13 7.04 -29.83
N TYR A 375 17.08 8.32 -30.16
CA TYR A 375 16.09 8.94 -31.02
C TYR A 375 16.72 9.27 -32.38
N VAL A 376 16.39 8.47 -33.37
CA VAL A 376 16.98 8.53 -34.71
C VAL A 376 16.10 9.41 -35.61
N ASN A 377 16.69 10.39 -36.30
CA ASN A 377 16.10 11.41 -37.19
C ASN A 377 15.30 12.53 -36.49
N ALA A 378 15.03 13.61 -37.23
CA ALA A 378 14.38 14.82 -36.70
C ALA A 378 12.93 14.56 -36.21
N ALA A 379 12.21 13.59 -36.77
CA ALA A 379 10.84 13.28 -36.37
C ALA A 379 10.77 12.62 -35.00
N SER A 380 11.66 11.65 -34.70
CA SER A 380 11.76 11.01 -33.39
C SER A 380 12.25 11.99 -32.32
N ILE A 381 13.19 12.89 -32.66
CA ILE A 381 13.69 13.94 -31.78
C ILE A 381 12.58 14.95 -31.44
N ARG A 382 11.75 15.30 -32.41
CA ARG A 382 10.57 16.13 -32.17
C ARG A 382 9.61 15.48 -31.18
N LYS A 383 9.30 14.20 -31.39
CA LYS A 383 8.42 13.44 -30.48
C LYS A 383 8.97 13.41 -29.04
N TYR A 384 10.28 13.22 -28.87
CA TYR A 384 10.92 13.31 -27.56
C TYR A 384 10.71 14.70 -26.93
N ALA A 385 11.00 15.76 -27.67
CA ALA A 385 10.86 17.14 -27.17
C ALA A 385 9.42 17.53 -26.79
N GLU A 386 8.41 16.95 -27.47
CA GLU A 386 6.98 17.11 -27.14
C GLU A 386 6.55 16.34 -25.86
N THR A 387 7.28 15.28 -25.49
CA THR A 387 6.99 14.49 -24.27
C THR A 387 7.81 14.89 -23.06
N ALA A 388 8.92 15.63 -23.26
CA ALA A 388 9.82 16.08 -22.21
C ALA A 388 9.46 17.48 -21.65
N ASN A 389 8.54 18.22 -22.30
CA ASN A 389 7.92 19.44 -21.84
C ASN A 389 6.53 19.16 -21.27
#